data_1c3e36c0d271bec0309febdd5550be28
#
_entry.id   1c3e36c0d271bec0309febdd5550be28
#
_cell.length_a   1.000
_cell.length_b   1.000
_cell.length_c   1.000
_cell.angle_alpha   90.00
_cell.angle_beta   90.00
_cell.angle_gamma   90.00
#
_symmetry.space_group_name_H-M   'P 1'
#
loop_
_entity.id
_entity.type
_entity.pdbx_description
1 polymer ?
#
loop_
_entity_poly.entity_id
_entity_poly.type
_entity_poly.pdbx_seq_one_letter_code
_entity_poly.pdbx_strand_id
1 'polypeptide(L)'
;MSVNRVEYRQIWKCLLLVVLVWLIYLVYSIVAVYYDNKSLETGPIKSYEIVSKHSGAVNITSYIIVRYIGKDYTVTVSRKDINEGKLYMPLYYNKLTDTLFYDIRDYIFVRVGFLSLGLLSICCMYHYIKGYHGGKQ
;
A
#
# COMPACT_ATOMS: atom_id res chain seq x y z
N MET A 1 8.52 -38.42 -13.00
CA MET A 1 9.49 -37.37 -13.40
C MET A 1 10.39 -37.06 -12.22
N SER A 2 11.66 -37.42 -12.23
CA SER A 2 12.59 -37.10 -11.15
C SER A 2 13.04 -35.64 -11.31
N VAL A 3 12.54 -34.73 -10.47
CA VAL A 3 13.09 -33.38 -10.43
C VAL A 3 14.54 -33.48 -9.96
N ASN A 4 15.41 -32.90 -10.73
CA ASN A 4 16.82 -32.78 -10.44
C ASN A 4 17.00 -32.06 -9.11
N ARG A 5 17.92 -32.49 -8.24
CA ARG A 5 18.28 -31.81 -6.97
C ARG A 5 18.60 -30.32 -7.19
N VAL A 6 19.05 -29.95 -8.39
CA VAL A 6 19.36 -28.58 -8.80
C VAL A 6 18.10 -27.72 -8.88
N GLU A 7 17.01 -28.25 -9.48
CA GLU A 7 15.73 -27.49 -9.60
C GLU A 7 15.09 -27.27 -8.24
N TYR A 8 15.10 -28.27 -7.37
CA TYR A 8 14.62 -28.15 -6.00
C TYR A 8 15.35 -27.07 -5.20
N ARG A 9 16.69 -27.02 -5.31
CA ARG A 9 17.50 -26.01 -4.64
C ARG A 9 17.21 -24.59 -5.18
N GLN A 10 16.88 -24.46 -6.45
CA GLN A 10 16.49 -23.17 -7.06
C GLN A 10 15.13 -22.70 -6.55
N ILE A 11 14.13 -23.61 -6.47
CA ILE A 11 12.79 -23.27 -5.95
C ILE A 11 12.88 -22.77 -4.50
N TRP A 12 13.68 -23.42 -3.65
CA TRP A 12 13.91 -22.96 -2.28
C TRP A 12 14.56 -21.59 -2.19
N LYS A 13 15.53 -21.30 -3.08
CA LYS A 13 16.14 -19.96 -3.15
C LYS A 13 15.11 -18.90 -3.56
N CYS A 14 14.25 -19.18 -4.51
CA CYS A 14 13.16 -18.30 -4.91
C CYS A 14 12.20 -18.04 -3.76
N LEU A 15 11.79 -19.08 -3.02
CA LEU A 15 10.92 -18.91 -1.87
C LEU A 15 11.56 -18.03 -0.79
N LEU A 16 12.83 -18.27 -0.46
CA LEU A 16 13.56 -17.44 0.51
C LEU A 16 13.63 -15.97 0.08
N LEU A 17 13.85 -15.73 -1.20
CA LEU A 17 13.89 -14.37 -1.74
C LEU A 17 12.52 -13.69 -1.64
N VAL A 18 11.43 -14.37 -1.98
CA VAL A 18 10.07 -13.86 -1.83
C VAL A 18 9.75 -13.54 -0.37
N VAL A 19 10.11 -14.43 0.56
CA VAL A 19 9.93 -14.20 2.01
C VAL A 19 10.72 -12.98 2.47
N LEU A 20 11.97 -12.82 2.02
CA LEU A 20 12.81 -11.68 2.37
C LEU A 20 12.20 -10.36 1.90
N VAL A 21 11.75 -10.29 0.64
CA VAL A 21 11.10 -9.10 0.07
C VAL A 21 9.82 -8.78 0.84
N TRP A 22 9.03 -9.80 1.19
CA TRP A 22 7.80 -9.63 1.97
C TRP A 22 8.09 -9.09 3.37
N LEU A 23 9.13 -9.59 4.06
CA LEU A 23 9.56 -9.10 5.37
C LEU A 23 10.00 -7.63 5.31
N ILE A 24 10.76 -7.24 4.28
CA ILE A 24 11.16 -5.84 4.07
C ILE A 24 9.93 -4.96 3.89
N TYR A 25 8.96 -5.39 3.09
CA TYR A 25 7.72 -4.65 2.88
C TYR A 25 6.87 -4.57 4.16
N LEU A 26 6.84 -5.62 4.97
CA LEU A 26 6.16 -5.63 6.27
C LEU A 26 6.77 -4.57 7.21
N VAL A 27 8.09 -4.55 7.36
CA VAL A 27 8.78 -3.55 8.19
C VAL A 27 8.50 -2.14 7.67
N TYR A 28 8.63 -1.91 6.36
CA TYR A 28 8.30 -0.64 5.73
C TYR A 28 6.84 -0.22 6.03
N SER A 29 5.88 -1.14 5.93
CA SER A 29 4.47 -0.85 6.18
C SER A 29 4.22 -0.45 7.64
N ILE A 30 4.86 -1.12 8.60
CA ILE A 30 4.76 -0.78 10.04
C ILE A 30 5.29 0.63 10.28
N VAL A 31 6.47 0.94 9.75
CA VAL A 31 7.09 2.27 9.91
C VAL A 31 6.22 3.34 9.24
N ALA A 32 5.69 3.08 8.05
CA ALA A 32 4.82 4.02 7.34
C ALA A 32 3.52 4.31 8.12
N VAL A 33 2.87 3.29 8.71
CA VAL A 33 1.69 3.47 9.58
C VAL A 33 2.03 4.29 10.82
N TYR A 34 3.19 4.07 11.42
CA TYR A 34 3.65 4.90 12.55
C TYR A 34 3.74 6.38 12.15
N TYR A 35 4.31 6.69 10.98
CA TYR A 35 4.40 8.07 10.49
C TYR A 35 3.06 8.65 10.08
N ASP A 36 2.12 7.84 9.55
CA ASP A 36 0.75 8.28 9.28
C ASP A 36 0.05 8.72 10.57
N ASN A 37 0.14 7.90 11.64
CA ASN A 37 -0.43 8.24 12.94
C ASN A 37 0.20 9.51 13.53
N LYS A 38 1.52 9.63 13.43
CA LYS A 38 2.22 10.83 13.88
C LYS A 38 1.79 12.09 13.11
N SER A 39 1.49 11.96 11.82
CA SER A 39 0.96 13.05 11.00
C SER A 39 -0.44 13.47 11.45
N LEU A 40 -1.29 12.52 11.86
CA LEU A 40 -2.60 12.83 12.45
C LEU A 40 -2.47 13.57 13.77
N GLU A 41 -1.55 13.18 14.65
CA GLU A 41 -1.29 13.86 15.93
C GLU A 41 -0.77 15.28 15.72
N THR A 42 0.04 15.51 14.70
CA THR A 42 0.55 16.86 14.35
C THR A 42 -0.55 17.77 13.83
N GLY A 43 -1.64 17.20 13.35
CA GLY A 43 -2.79 17.91 12.80
C GLY A 43 -2.68 18.18 11.30
N PRO A 44 -3.77 18.72 10.71
CA PRO A 44 -3.84 18.97 9.27
C PRO A 44 -2.92 20.13 8.87
N ILE A 45 -2.42 20.07 7.63
CA ILE A 45 -1.64 21.15 7.05
C ILE A 45 -2.48 22.44 6.97
N LYS A 46 -1.88 23.56 7.32
CA LYS A 46 -2.59 24.85 7.46
C LYS A 46 -2.76 25.61 6.13
N SER A 47 -1.85 25.39 5.18
CA SER A 47 -1.85 26.13 3.92
C SER A 47 -1.54 25.19 2.75
N TYR A 48 -2.46 25.13 1.79
CA TYR A 48 -2.31 24.42 0.54
C TYR A 48 -3.23 25.06 -0.51
N GLU A 49 -2.96 24.81 -1.77
CA GLU A 49 -3.78 25.27 -2.89
C GLU A 49 -4.39 24.06 -3.61
N ILE A 50 -5.69 24.09 -3.87
CA ILE A 50 -6.35 23.07 -4.70
C ILE A 50 -6.20 23.51 -6.16
N VAL A 51 -5.39 22.76 -6.91
CA VAL A 51 -5.13 23.04 -8.34
C VAL A 51 -6.28 22.53 -9.20
N SER A 52 -6.80 21.31 -8.90
CA SER A 52 -7.92 20.75 -9.64
C SER A 52 -8.69 19.73 -8.80
N LYS A 53 -9.97 19.53 -9.17
CA LYS A 53 -10.87 18.56 -8.54
C LYS A 53 -11.43 17.63 -9.61
N HIS A 54 -11.34 16.31 -9.39
CA HIS A 54 -11.85 15.31 -10.30
C HIS A 54 -12.87 14.42 -9.58
N SER A 55 -14.13 14.55 -9.95
CA SER A 55 -15.20 13.68 -9.46
C SER A 55 -15.27 12.44 -10.35
N GLY A 56 -14.95 11.28 -9.80
CA GLY A 56 -15.05 10.01 -10.53
C GLY A 56 -16.52 9.59 -10.79
N ALA A 57 -16.75 8.76 -11.80
CA ALA A 57 -18.01 8.03 -12.00
C ALA A 57 -18.23 6.98 -10.90
N VAL A 58 -19.34 6.24 -10.96
CA VAL A 58 -19.81 5.33 -9.87
C VAL A 58 -18.74 4.35 -9.38
N ASN A 59 -17.79 3.94 -10.24
CA ASN A 59 -16.71 3.00 -9.89
C ASN A 59 -15.31 3.60 -10.06
N ILE A 60 -15.18 4.93 -10.18
CA ILE A 60 -13.91 5.61 -10.37
C ILE A 60 -13.63 6.45 -9.13
N THR A 61 -12.43 6.31 -8.59
CA THR A 61 -11.98 7.06 -7.42
C THR A 61 -11.97 8.56 -7.71
N SER A 62 -12.58 9.33 -6.82
CA SER A 62 -12.52 10.79 -6.86
C SER A 62 -11.22 11.27 -6.23
N TYR A 63 -10.60 12.28 -6.81
CA TYR A 63 -9.34 12.83 -6.29
C TYR A 63 -9.23 14.33 -6.52
N ILE A 64 -8.38 14.95 -5.75
CA ILE A 64 -7.97 16.36 -5.92
C ILE A 64 -6.47 16.43 -6.16
N ILE A 65 -6.05 17.43 -6.94
CA ILE A 65 -4.64 17.79 -7.06
C ILE A 65 -4.40 19.00 -6.19
N VAL A 66 -3.46 18.87 -5.27
CA VAL A 66 -3.15 19.89 -4.25
C VAL A 66 -1.70 20.29 -4.39
N ARG A 67 -1.45 21.60 -4.40
CA ARG A 67 -0.09 22.16 -4.34
C ARG A 67 0.29 22.45 -2.90
N TYR A 68 1.35 21.80 -2.42
CA TYR A 68 1.90 21.98 -1.10
C TYR A 68 3.43 22.07 -1.16
N ILE A 69 4.01 23.13 -0.59
CA ILE A 69 5.46 23.40 -0.61
C ILE A 69 6.04 23.32 -2.04
N GLY A 70 5.33 23.91 -3.03
CA GLY A 70 5.79 23.98 -4.42
C GLY A 70 5.69 22.65 -5.21
N LYS A 71 5.12 21.60 -4.65
CA LYS A 71 4.94 20.29 -5.28
C LYS A 71 3.46 19.93 -5.37
N ASP A 72 3.07 19.30 -6.46
CA ASP A 72 1.69 18.84 -6.68
C ASP A 72 1.53 17.40 -6.19
N TYR A 73 0.48 17.16 -5.39
CA TYR A 73 0.12 15.86 -4.83
C TYR A 73 -1.29 15.47 -5.25
N THR A 74 -1.48 14.22 -5.61
CA THR A 74 -2.80 13.65 -5.88
C THR A 74 -3.34 13.03 -4.60
N VAL A 75 -4.49 13.50 -4.14
CA VAL A 75 -5.12 13.02 -2.90
C VAL A 75 -6.49 12.43 -3.22
N THR A 76 -6.70 11.19 -2.83
CA THR A 76 -8.00 10.52 -2.91
C THR A 76 -8.95 11.13 -1.88
N VAL A 77 -10.14 11.49 -2.30
CA VAL A 77 -11.16 12.10 -1.46
C VAL A 77 -12.54 11.49 -1.74
N SER A 78 -13.46 11.65 -0.80
CA SER A 78 -14.84 11.22 -0.99
C SER A 78 -15.50 12.03 -2.12
N ARG A 79 -16.23 11.36 -3.00
CA ARG A 79 -17.06 12.01 -4.03
C ARG A 79 -18.05 13.00 -3.43
N LYS A 80 -18.58 12.68 -2.25
CA LYS A 80 -19.51 13.57 -1.53
C LYS A 80 -18.87 14.90 -1.21
N ASP A 81 -17.63 14.89 -0.69
CA ASP A 81 -16.92 16.11 -0.31
C ASP A 81 -16.58 17.00 -1.51
N ILE A 82 -16.31 16.39 -2.69
CA ILE A 82 -16.12 17.16 -3.94
C ILE A 82 -17.44 17.80 -4.39
N ASN A 83 -18.54 17.04 -4.38
CA ASN A 83 -19.84 17.50 -4.86
C ASN A 83 -20.45 18.57 -3.93
N GLU A 84 -20.19 18.49 -2.63
CA GLU A 84 -20.60 19.52 -1.65
C GLU A 84 -19.76 20.81 -1.76
N GLY A 85 -18.74 20.82 -2.63
CA GLY A 85 -17.94 22.02 -2.88
C GLY A 85 -17.12 22.47 -1.69
N LYS A 86 -16.74 21.57 -0.79
CA LYS A 86 -15.93 21.91 0.39
C LYS A 86 -14.68 22.67 -0.03
N LEU A 87 -14.54 23.89 0.49
CA LEU A 87 -13.38 24.76 0.24
C LEU A 87 -12.15 24.34 1.03
N TYR A 88 -12.37 23.67 2.17
CA TYR A 88 -11.30 23.19 3.05
C TYR A 88 -11.49 21.70 3.35
N MET A 89 -10.41 20.96 3.17
CA MET A 89 -10.34 19.53 3.52
C MET A 89 -9.14 19.35 4.46
N PRO A 90 -9.31 18.66 5.61
CA PRO A 90 -8.18 18.38 6.49
C PRO A 90 -7.25 17.37 5.80
N LEU A 91 -6.11 17.85 5.31
CA LEU A 91 -5.08 17.04 4.67
C LEU A 91 -3.91 16.86 5.63
N TYR A 92 -3.35 15.67 5.65
CA TYR A 92 -2.23 15.30 6.50
C TYR A 92 -1.03 14.93 5.64
N TYR A 93 0.16 15.33 6.07
CA TYR A 93 1.39 15.08 5.33
C TYR A 93 2.24 14.00 6.02
N ASN A 94 2.49 12.91 5.31
CA ASN A 94 3.44 11.90 5.75
C ASN A 94 4.83 12.21 5.18
N LYS A 95 5.73 12.59 6.08
CA LYS A 95 7.11 12.95 5.71
C LYS A 95 7.94 11.77 5.20
N LEU A 96 7.64 10.54 5.64
CA LEU A 96 8.40 9.36 5.24
C LEU A 96 8.10 8.95 3.79
N THR A 97 6.81 8.96 3.42
CA THR A 97 6.36 8.54 2.10
C THR A 97 6.25 9.71 1.12
N ASP A 98 6.46 10.95 1.60
CA ASP A 98 6.25 12.19 0.85
C ASP A 98 4.87 12.21 0.17
N THR A 99 3.81 11.96 0.96
CA THR A 99 2.44 11.89 0.48
C THR A 99 1.50 12.74 1.31
N LEU A 100 0.46 13.28 0.66
CA LEU A 100 -0.68 13.88 1.34
C LEU A 100 -1.86 12.89 1.35
N PHE A 101 -2.59 12.84 2.46
CA PHE A 101 -3.78 12.01 2.58
C PHE A 101 -4.91 12.74 3.30
N TYR A 102 -6.14 12.38 2.96
CA TYR A 102 -7.37 12.86 3.57
C TYR A 102 -7.90 11.88 4.62
N ASP A 103 -7.95 10.59 4.28
CA ASP A 103 -8.37 9.51 5.18
C ASP A 103 -7.28 8.43 5.25
N ILE A 104 -6.83 8.12 6.46
CA ILE A 104 -5.80 7.09 6.69
C ILE A 104 -6.29 5.69 6.30
N ARG A 105 -7.60 5.45 6.33
CA ARG A 105 -8.19 4.12 6.07
C ARG A 105 -7.84 3.61 4.69
N ASP A 106 -7.85 4.45 3.68
CA ASP A 106 -7.56 4.05 2.30
C ASP A 106 -6.15 3.47 2.17
N TYR A 107 -5.18 4.07 2.86
CA TYR A 107 -3.79 3.60 2.85
C TYR A 107 -3.60 2.30 3.64
N ILE A 108 -4.29 2.15 4.77
CA ILE A 108 -4.23 0.93 5.58
C ILE A 108 -4.80 -0.26 4.79
N PHE A 109 -5.95 -0.09 4.13
CA PHE A 109 -6.55 -1.16 3.33
C PHE A 109 -5.64 -1.63 2.20
N VAL A 110 -5.02 -0.71 1.47
CA VAL A 110 -4.08 -1.06 0.40
C VAL A 110 -2.88 -1.84 0.94
N ARG A 111 -2.26 -1.37 2.05
CA ARG A 111 -1.11 -2.05 2.67
C ARG A 111 -1.47 -3.44 3.19
N VAL A 112 -2.59 -3.56 3.89
CA VAL A 112 -3.08 -4.86 4.39
C VAL A 112 -3.38 -5.81 3.23
N GLY A 113 -3.96 -5.31 2.14
CA GLY A 113 -4.21 -6.09 0.93
C GLY A 113 -2.91 -6.68 0.34
N PHE A 114 -1.88 -5.86 0.16
CA PHE A 114 -0.59 -6.33 -0.34
C PHE A 114 0.10 -7.32 0.60
N LEU A 115 0.05 -7.09 1.92
CA LEU A 115 0.61 -8.02 2.90
C LEU A 115 -0.11 -9.37 2.88
N SER A 116 -1.44 -9.37 2.75
CA SER A 116 -2.26 -10.58 2.67
C SER A 116 -1.97 -11.38 1.39
N LEU A 117 -1.87 -10.71 0.25
CA LEU A 117 -1.51 -11.33 -1.03
C LEU A 117 -0.11 -11.95 -0.99
N GLY A 118 0.86 -11.25 -0.40
CA GLY A 118 2.22 -11.75 -0.22
C GLY A 118 2.25 -13.00 0.65
N LEU A 119 1.53 -13.00 1.78
CA LEU A 119 1.42 -14.15 2.67
C LEU A 119 0.79 -15.36 1.97
N LEU A 120 -0.29 -15.13 1.22
CA LEU A 120 -0.98 -16.17 0.45
C LEU A 120 -0.05 -16.78 -0.61
N SER A 121 0.73 -15.95 -1.30
CA SER A 121 1.73 -16.42 -2.27
C SER A 121 2.79 -17.31 -1.61
N ILE A 122 3.30 -16.92 -0.44
CA ILE A 122 4.27 -17.71 0.33
C ILE A 122 3.67 -19.06 0.73
N CYS A 123 2.42 -19.07 1.24
CA CYS A 123 1.71 -20.29 1.61
C CYS A 123 1.50 -21.22 0.41
N CYS A 124 1.09 -20.69 -0.73
CA CYS A 124 0.92 -21.48 -1.96
C CYS A 124 2.24 -22.10 -2.42
N MET A 125 3.33 -21.33 -2.44
CA MET A 125 4.65 -21.84 -2.79
C MET A 125 5.13 -22.93 -1.82
N TYR A 126 4.94 -22.73 -0.52
CA TYR A 126 5.29 -23.70 0.50
C TYR A 126 4.51 -25.02 0.32
N HIS A 127 3.19 -24.94 0.11
CA HIS A 127 2.35 -26.12 -0.15
C HIS A 127 2.74 -26.84 -1.43
N TYR A 128 3.06 -26.11 -2.49
CA TYR A 128 3.56 -26.67 -3.74
C TYR A 128 4.85 -27.48 -3.51
N ILE A 129 5.81 -26.92 -2.78
CA ILE A 129 7.08 -27.58 -2.46
C ILE A 129 6.84 -28.85 -1.61
N LYS A 130 5.95 -28.76 -0.59
CA LYS A 130 5.64 -29.89 0.30
C LYS A 130 4.90 -31.00 -0.43
N GLY A 131 3.90 -30.69 -1.28
CA GLY A 131 3.17 -31.68 -2.08
C GLY A 131 4.07 -32.43 -3.04
N TYR A 132 5.11 -31.76 -3.55
CA TYR A 132 6.12 -32.37 -4.40
C TYR A 132 6.98 -33.43 -3.68
N HIS A 133 7.16 -33.31 -2.35
CA HIS A 133 7.87 -34.31 -1.54
C HIS A 133 6.99 -35.49 -1.10
N GLY A 134 5.71 -35.26 -0.84
CA GLY A 134 4.78 -36.28 -0.35
C GLY A 134 4.40 -37.37 -1.38
N GLY A 135 4.62 -37.12 -2.65
CA GLY A 135 4.32 -38.06 -3.73
C GLY A 135 5.40 -39.14 -3.99
N LYS A 136 6.41 -39.27 -3.10
CA LYS A 136 7.53 -40.20 -3.24
C LYS A 136 7.65 -41.24 -2.16
N GLN A 137 6.55 -41.55 -1.43
CA GLN A 137 6.47 -42.74 -0.59
C GLN A 137 5.69 -43.84 -1.25
#